data_d832e92ec8a976cb34245a24a465bb1a
#
_entry.id   d832e92ec8a976cb34245a24a465bb1a
#
_cell.length_a   1.000
_cell.length_b   1.000
_cell.length_c   1.000
_cell.angle_alpha   90.00
_cell.angle_beta   90.00
_cell.angle_gamma   90.00
#
_symmetry.space_group_name_H-M   'P 1'
#
loop_
_entity.id
_entity.type
_entity.pdbx_description
1 polymer ?
#
loop_
_entity_poly.entity_id
_entity_poly.type
_entity_poly.pdbx_seq_one_letter_code
_entity_poly.pdbx_strand_id
1 'polypeptide(L)'
;MNTIRRAEGALLRPSEIKPHERGGGARTIPLVTRKIGSTSMLNGITEFAPNAAIPLHTHNCEESVMVLEGDAIAELDGVQHPMGANDTT
;
A
#
# COMPACT_ATOMS: atom_id res chain seq x y z
N MET A 1 -16.26 19.21 -8.29
CA MET A 1 -14.96 18.96 -7.66
C MET A 1 -14.99 19.35 -6.19
N ASN A 2 -14.52 18.48 -5.33
CA ASN A 2 -14.43 18.77 -3.91
C ASN A 2 -13.10 19.45 -3.59
N THR A 3 -13.13 20.40 -2.67
CA THR A 3 -11.92 21.08 -2.22
C THR A 3 -11.57 20.61 -0.82
N ILE A 4 -10.33 20.19 -0.66
CA ILE A 4 -9.77 19.81 0.64
C ILE A 4 -8.91 20.97 1.11
N ARG A 5 -9.19 21.46 2.32
CA ARG A 5 -8.45 22.58 2.92
C ARG A 5 -7.82 22.15 4.23
N ARG A 6 -6.53 22.39 4.36
CA ARG A 6 -5.77 22.15 5.57
C ARG A 6 -4.77 23.27 5.80
N ALA A 7 -4.47 23.55 7.07
CA ALA A 7 -3.49 24.57 7.42
C ALA A 7 -2.08 24.16 7.02
N GLU A 8 -1.76 22.87 7.20
CA GLU A 8 -0.48 22.28 6.81
C GLU A 8 -0.76 20.94 6.15
N GLY A 9 0.03 20.61 5.16
CA GLY A 9 -0.14 19.33 4.48
C GLY A 9 0.86 19.14 3.37
N ALA A 10 0.82 17.96 2.77
CA ALA A 10 1.65 17.62 1.63
C ALA A 10 0.78 16.94 0.57
N LEU A 11 1.07 17.23 -0.68
CA LEU A 11 0.48 16.51 -1.80
C LEU A 11 1.52 15.56 -2.36
N LEU A 12 1.19 14.29 -2.39
CA LEU A 12 2.09 13.23 -2.84
C LEU A 12 1.49 12.58 -4.08
N ARG A 13 2.26 12.60 -5.16
CA ARG A 13 1.84 12.01 -6.43
C ARG A 13 2.68 10.77 -6.71
N PRO A 14 2.06 9.59 -6.85
CA PRO A 14 2.83 8.37 -7.14
C PRO A 14 3.74 8.49 -8.34
N SER A 15 3.31 9.21 -9.38
CA SER A 15 4.10 9.40 -10.60
C SER A 15 5.38 10.19 -10.41
N GLU A 16 5.52 10.91 -9.30
CA GLU A 16 6.68 11.75 -8.98
C GLU A 16 7.59 11.13 -7.93
N ILE A 17 7.25 9.94 -7.44
CA ILE A 17 7.96 9.29 -6.34
C ILE A 17 8.66 8.04 -6.87
N LYS A 18 9.94 7.91 -6.52
CA LYS A 18 10.73 6.74 -6.93
C LYS A 18 10.24 5.48 -6.21
N PRO A 19 9.86 4.43 -6.95
CA PRO A 19 9.48 3.17 -6.34
C PRO A 19 10.64 2.52 -5.59
N HIS A 20 10.31 1.79 -4.55
CA HIS A 20 11.24 0.97 -3.79
C HIS A 20 11.03 -0.50 -4.17
N GLU A 21 12.05 -1.15 -4.72
CA GLU A 21 11.98 -2.57 -5.07
C GLU A 21 11.98 -3.44 -3.82
N ARG A 22 10.99 -4.34 -3.76
CA ARG A 22 10.80 -5.24 -2.63
C ARG A 22 11.37 -6.64 -2.88
N GLY A 23 11.79 -6.91 -4.12
CA GLY A 23 12.14 -8.25 -4.55
C GLY A 23 10.91 -9.10 -4.91
N GLY A 24 11.14 -10.25 -5.55
CA GLY A 24 10.04 -11.17 -5.88
C GLY A 24 9.00 -10.62 -6.86
N GLY A 25 9.30 -9.56 -7.59
CA GLY A 25 8.37 -8.94 -8.53
C GLY A 25 7.43 -7.92 -7.91
N ALA A 26 7.69 -7.50 -6.66
CA ALA A 26 6.89 -6.47 -5.99
C ALA A 26 7.69 -5.20 -5.81
N ARG A 27 7.04 -4.04 -5.93
CA ARG A 27 7.63 -2.75 -5.64
C ARG A 27 6.62 -1.84 -4.96
N THR A 28 7.10 -0.99 -4.08
CA THR A 28 6.24 -0.07 -3.33
C THR A 28 6.59 1.37 -3.66
N ILE A 29 5.55 2.16 -3.91
CA ILE A 29 5.65 3.61 -4.04
C ILE A 29 5.26 4.17 -2.67
N PRO A 30 6.23 4.64 -1.85
CA PRO A 30 5.91 5.19 -0.53
C PRO A 30 5.23 6.55 -0.70
N LEU A 31 4.16 6.80 0.03
CA LEU A 31 3.45 8.07 0.00
C LEU A 31 3.62 8.79 1.34
N VAL A 32 2.74 8.51 2.30
CA VAL A 32 2.87 9.10 3.63
C VAL A 32 3.91 8.32 4.42
N THR A 33 5.00 8.99 4.79
CA THR A 33 6.12 8.38 5.50
C THR A 33 6.70 9.37 6.51
N ARG A 34 7.64 8.89 7.31
CA ARG A 34 8.37 9.76 8.25
C ARG A 34 9.14 10.87 7.55
N LYS A 35 9.57 10.65 6.32
CA LYS A 35 10.31 11.66 5.55
C LYS A 35 9.52 12.94 5.32
N ILE A 36 8.19 12.84 5.27
CA ILE A 36 7.31 14.01 5.12
C ILE A 36 6.73 14.49 6.44
N GLY A 37 7.19 13.94 7.55
CA GLY A 37 6.78 14.38 8.89
C GLY A 37 5.68 13.57 9.53
N SER A 38 5.25 12.45 8.93
CA SER A 38 4.25 11.60 9.58
C SER A 38 4.84 10.90 10.80
N THR A 39 4.10 10.87 11.89
CA THR A 39 4.54 10.28 13.15
C THR A 39 3.82 8.99 13.51
N SER A 40 2.63 8.78 12.97
CA SER A 40 1.78 7.64 13.37
C SER A 40 1.14 6.90 12.20
N MET A 41 1.27 7.42 10.99
CA MET A 41 0.64 6.84 9.81
C MET A 41 1.65 6.65 8.69
N LEU A 42 1.57 5.50 8.02
CA LEU A 42 2.32 5.22 6.80
C LEU A 42 1.35 4.71 5.75
N ASN A 43 1.52 5.10 4.52
CA ASN A 43 0.83 4.46 3.42
C ASN A 43 1.66 4.51 2.14
N GLY A 44 1.24 3.72 1.17
CA GLY A 44 1.87 3.64 -0.13
C GLY A 44 1.07 2.76 -1.06
N ILE A 45 1.58 2.61 -2.26
CA ILE A 45 0.99 1.72 -3.25
C ILE A 45 2.01 0.63 -3.56
N THR A 46 1.59 -0.62 -3.52
CA THR A 46 2.43 -1.74 -3.93
C THR A 46 1.92 -2.32 -5.24
N GLU A 47 2.82 -2.47 -6.18
CA GLU A 47 2.56 -3.06 -7.48
C GLU A 47 3.21 -4.44 -7.53
N PHE A 48 2.47 -5.42 -8.07
CA PHE A 48 2.94 -6.80 -8.21
C PHE A 48 2.98 -7.19 -9.68
N ALA A 49 4.10 -7.78 -10.11
CA ALA A 49 4.13 -8.52 -11.35
C ALA A 49 3.24 -9.76 -11.22
N PRO A 50 2.76 -10.34 -12.35
CA PRO A 50 1.97 -11.58 -12.28
C PRO A 50 2.69 -12.66 -11.46
N ASN A 51 1.94 -13.31 -10.57
CA ASN A 51 2.44 -14.36 -9.67
C ASN A 51 3.48 -13.91 -8.64
N ALA A 52 3.68 -12.61 -8.48
CA ALA A 52 4.54 -12.08 -7.43
C ALA A 52 3.82 -12.13 -6.08
N ALA A 53 4.60 -12.19 -5.01
CA ALA A 53 4.07 -12.21 -3.66
C ALA A 53 5.02 -11.54 -2.68
N ILE A 54 4.45 -11.00 -1.60
CA ILE A 54 5.21 -10.60 -0.42
C ILE A 54 5.09 -11.76 0.57
N PRO A 55 6.19 -12.25 1.14
CA PRO A 55 6.15 -13.33 2.12
C PRO A 55 5.27 -13.00 3.33
N LEU A 56 4.72 -14.02 3.95
CA LEU A 56 3.98 -13.87 5.19
C LEU A 56 4.84 -13.17 6.24
N HIS A 57 4.25 -12.22 6.92
CA HIS A 57 4.92 -11.47 7.97
C HIS A 57 3.89 -10.93 8.96
N THR A 58 4.37 -10.46 10.08
CA THR A 58 3.54 -9.86 11.10
C THR A 58 4.04 -8.48 11.46
N HIS A 59 3.13 -7.63 11.89
CA HIS A 59 3.42 -6.30 12.42
C HIS A 59 2.81 -6.16 13.80
N ASN A 60 3.35 -5.26 14.60
CA ASN A 60 2.76 -4.87 15.87
C ASN A 60 1.92 -3.60 15.73
N CYS A 61 1.32 -3.41 14.57
CA CYS A 61 0.47 -2.26 14.26
C CYS A 61 -0.69 -2.72 13.38
N GLU A 62 -1.73 -1.93 13.34
CA GLU A 62 -2.84 -2.18 12.44
C GLU A 62 -2.43 -1.89 11.00
N GLU A 63 -2.97 -2.66 10.08
CA GLU A 63 -2.72 -2.50 8.67
C GLU A 63 -4.02 -2.68 7.88
N SER A 64 -4.21 -1.83 6.89
CA SER A 64 -5.30 -1.95 5.93
C SER A 64 -4.71 -2.07 4.54
N VAL A 65 -5.18 -3.05 3.78
CA VAL A 65 -4.76 -3.26 2.39
C VAL A 65 -5.99 -3.30 1.51
N MET A 66 -6.02 -2.41 0.52
CA MET A 66 -7.08 -2.37 -0.48
C MET A 66 -6.51 -2.71 -1.85
N VAL A 67 -7.17 -3.60 -2.57
CA VAL A 67 -6.85 -3.87 -3.97
C VAL A 67 -7.43 -2.74 -4.82
N LEU A 68 -6.59 -2.03 -5.53
CA LEU A 68 -7.03 -0.95 -6.42
C LEU A 68 -7.36 -1.48 -7.81
N GLU A 69 -6.60 -2.46 -8.28
CA GLU A 69 -6.67 -2.93 -9.65
C GLU A 69 -6.20 -4.39 -9.70
N GLY A 70 -6.85 -5.20 -10.51
CA GLY A 70 -6.49 -6.60 -10.70
C GLY A 70 -7.07 -7.54 -9.64
N ASP A 71 -6.51 -8.73 -9.58
CA ASP A 71 -6.90 -9.78 -8.66
C ASP A 71 -5.72 -10.14 -7.76
N ALA A 72 -6.01 -10.43 -6.51
CA ALA A 72 -5.02 -10.82 -5.53
C ALA A 72 -5.56 -11.91 -4.60
N ILE A 73 -4.67 -12.51 -3.82
CA ILE A 73 -5.05 -13.43 -2.76
C ILE A 73 -4.38 -12.92 -1.49
N ALA A 74 -5.17 -12.70 -0.45
CA ALA A 74 -4.67 -12.41 0.88
C ALA A 74 -4.71 -13.69 1.72
N GLU A 75 -3.62 -14.00 2.39
CA GLU A 75 -3.60 -15.10 3.35
C GLU A 75 -3.62 -14.51 4.76
N LEU A 76 -4.68 -14.80 5.49
CA LEU A 76 -4.93 -14.30 6.84
C LEU A 76 -5.15 -15.49 7.75
N ASP A 77 -4.30 -15.63 8.75
CA ASP A 77 -4.38 -16.74 9.72
C ASP A 77 -4.46 -18.13 9.05
N GLY A 78 -3.68 -18.31 7.98
CA GLY A 78 -3.65 -19.57 7.24
C GLY A 78 -4.80 -19.79 6.27
N VAL A 79 -5.70 -18.82 6.13
CA VAL A 79 -6.84 -18.91 5.20
C VAL A 79 -6.60 -17.98 4.02
N GLN A 80 -6.76 -18.50 2.81
CA GLN A 80 -6.62 -17.72 1.59
C GLN A 80 -7.94 -17.07 1.21
N HIS A 81 -7.89 -15.78 0.92
CA HIS A 81 -9.02 -14.96 0.53
C HIS A 81 -8.78 -14.33 -0.84
N PRO A 82 -9.49 -14.77 -1.88
CA PRO A 82 -9.44 -14.06 -3.16
C PRO A 82 -10.01 -12.66 -3.02
N MET A 83 -9.32 -11.69 -3.63
CA MET A 83 -9.71 -10.28 -3.58
C MET A 83 -9.73 -9.70 -4.99
N GLY A 84 -10.72 -8.88 -5.25
CA GLY A 84 -10.81 -8.06 -6.45
C GLY A 84 -10.76 -6.58 -6.10
N ALA A 85 -10.95 -5.73 -7.10
CA ALA A 85 -10.87 -4.28 -6.92
C ALA A 85 -11.80 -3.79 -5.80
N ASN A 86 -11.24 -2.93 -4.94
CA ASN A 86 -11.85 -2.32 -3.77
C ASN A 86 -12.05 -3.24 -2.56
N ASP A 87 -11.80 -4.53 -2.70
CA ASP A 87 -11.79 -5.41 -1.53
C ASP A 87 -10.66 -5.00 -0.59
N THR A 88 -10.93 -5.08 0.70
CA THR A 88 -10.03 -4.55 1.72
C THR A 88 -9.89 -5.53 2.90
N THR A 89 -8.65 -5.75 3.33
CA THR A 89 -8.38 -6.44 4.57
C THR A 89 -8.03 -5.46 5.66
#